data_3c97a5f0fe96a737c9a456ad23e4f0b3
#
_entry.id   3c97a5f0fe96a737c9a456ad23e4f0b3
#
_cell.length_a   1.000
_cell.length_b   1.000
_cell.length_c   1.000
_cell.angle_alpha   90.00
_cell.angle_beta   90.00
_cell.angle_gamma   90.00
#
_symmetry.space_group_name_H-M   'P 1'
#
loop_
_entity.id
_entity.type
_entity.pdbx_description
1 polymer ?
#
loop_
_entity_poly.entity_id
_entity_poly.type
_entity_poly.pdbx_seq_one_letter_code
_entity_poly.pdbx_strand_id
1 'polypeptide(L)'
;MLRRRFLAAAGLGVALPLRAAARYVGPLFDAHLHYNDEAQAPHPLADVLGRMQRSGVRAIVANSRPNDGTQALASAGEATRAAGVSVVPFVRLYRNRADYNGWFGDESIFQMVLRELDRGTPAGPFRGLGEFHLYDSANADGAVAAKLMKLAHERGLAVLAHCDDVAIDKLMAHAPGARLIWAHTGIGGTPVARVRELMRQHPSLLGELSYRPGLASNGTLAAEWRDTFTALPERFLIGSDTWSNQRWQQYEALMDEYRAWLGGLSPALAQRIAWGNGAALFGVPAP
;
A
#
# COMPACT_ATOMS: atom_id res chain seq x y z
N MET A 1 55.76 -5.10 -59.16
CA MET A 1 54.70 -4.26 -58.67
C MET A 1 53.52 -5.18 -58.23
N LEU A 2 53.42 -5.56 -56.96
CA LEU A 2 52.30 -6.40 -56.43
C LEU A 2 51.20 -5.50 -55.86
N ARG A 3 49.97 -5.55 -56.44
CA ARG A 3 48.80 -4.87 -55.92
C ARG A 3 48.18 -5.76 -54.88
N ARG A 4 48.23 -5.34 -53.59
CA ARG A 4 47.43 -5.96 -52.47
C ARG A 4 45.97 -5.48 -52.58
N ARG A 5 45.02 -6.42 -52.76
CA ARG A 5 43.58 -6.19 -52.65
C ARG A 5 43.22 -6.32 -51.20
N PHE A 6 42.69 -5.27 -50.53
CA PHE A 6 42.05 -5.30 -49.26
C PHE A 6 40.58 -5.75 -49.47
N LEU A 7 40.24 -6.89 -48.91
CA LEU A 7 38.84 -7.30 -48.76
C LEU A 7 38.28 -6.66 -47.49
N ALA A 8 37.33 -5.72 -47.63
CA ALA A 8 36.56 -5.18 -46.53
C ALA A 8 35.43 -6.19 -46.22
N ALA A 9 35.50 -6.85 -45.06
CA ALA A 9 34.41 -7.65 -44.55
C ALA A 9 33.36 -6.71 -43.91
N ALA A 10 32.20 -6.53 -44.55
CA ALA A 10 31.05 -5.86 -43.99
C ALA A 10 30.37 -6.79 -42.98
N GLY A 11 30.56 -6.55 -41.68
CA GLY A 11 29.82 -7.22 -40.61
C GLY A 11 28.39 -6.72 -40.60
N LEU A 12 27.43 -7.55 -40.99
CA LEU A 12 26.01 -7.33 -40.76
C LEU A 12 25.74 -7.50 -39.24
N GLY A 13 25.71 -6.39 -38.52
CA GLY A 13 25.21 -6.37 -37.14
C GLY A 13 23.70 -6.61 -37.15
N VAL A 14 23.28 -7.82 -36.77
CA VAL A 14 21.85 -8.12 -36.48
C VAL A 14 21.48 -7.37 -35.21
N ALA A 15 20.79 -6.25 -35.36
CA ALA A 15 20.15 -5.57 -34.25
C ALA A 15 19.00 -6.46 -33.74
N LEU A 16 19.22 -7.13 -32.62
CA LEU A 16 18.14 -7.82 -31.93
C LEU A 16 17.12 -6.76 -31.49
N PRO A 17 15.83 -6.95 -31.77
CA PRO A 17 14.81 -6.02 -31.33
C PRO A 17 14.85 -5.91 -29.80
N LEU A 18 14.98 -4.70 -29.27
CA LEU A 18 14.77 -4.43 -27.85
C LEU A 18 13.36 -4.92 -27.52
N ARG A 19 13.27 -6.04 -26.82
CA ARG A 19 12.00 -6.56 -26.34
C ARG A 19 11.48 -5.55 -25.32
N ALA A 20 10.34 -4.91 -25.61
CA ALA A 20 9.67 -4.05 -24.66
C ALA A 20 9.56 -4.81 -23.32
N ALA A 21 9.98 -4.19 -22.22
CA ALA A 21 9.88 -4.83 -20.91
C ALA A 21 8.45 -5.24 -20.66
N ALA A 22 8.23 -6.51 -20.26
CA ALA A 22 6.90 -7.00 -19.97
C ALA A 22 6.28 -6.15 -18.86
N ARG A 23 4.99 -5.82 -19.00
CA ARG A 23 4.24 -5.07 -17.98
C ARG A 23 3.22 -6.00 -17.34
N TYR A 24 2.97 -5.83 -16.06
CA TYR A 24 1.88 -6.53 -15.41
C TYR A 24 0.53 -6.00 -15.90
N VAL A 25 -0.38 -6.87 -16.33
CA VAL A 25 -1.68 -6.49 -16.90
C VAL A 25 -2.88 -6.92 -16.04
N GLY A 26 -2.64 -7.64 -14.94
CA GLY A 26 -3.69 -8.11 -14.02
C GLY A 26 -4.29 -6.99 -13.16
N PRO A 27 -5.25 -7.34 -12.27
CA PRO A 27 -5.87 -6.42 -11.34
C PRO A 27 -4.87 -5.89 -10.31
N LEU A 28 -5.11 -4.68 -9.81
CA LEU A 28 -4.35 -4.06 -8.73
C LEU A 28 -5.22 -3.93 -7.48
N PHE A 29 -4.61 -4.15 -6.31
CA PHE A 29 -5.16 -3.87 -4.99
C PHE A 29 -4.38 -2.71 -4.38
N ASP A 30 -4.99 -1.54 -4.27
CA ASP A 30 -4.40 -0.36 -3.65
C ASP A 30 -4.60 -0.43 -2.13
N ALA A 31 -3.57 -0.87 -1.41
CA ALA A 31 -3.64 -1.11 0.03
C ALA A 31 -3.41 0.13 0.90
N HIS A 32 -3.27 1.32 0.28
CA HIS A 32 -3.02 2.55 1.00
C HIS A 32 -3.59 3.75 0.24
N LEU A 33 -4.85 4.11 0.52
CA LEU A 33 -5.54 5.18 -0.17
C LEU A 33 -6.23 6.14 0.79
N HIS A 34 -6.05 7.44 0.56
CA HIS A 34 -6.73 8.51 1.28
C HIS A 34 -7.64 9.29 0.35
N TYR A 35 -8.88 9.52 0.79
CA TYR A 35 -9.80 10.47 0.17
C TYR A 35 -10.19 11.52 1.20
N ASN A 36 -9.17 12.30 1.60
CA ASN A 36 -9.31 13.33 2.63
C ASN A 36 -10.23 14.45 2.18
N ASP A 37 -10.74 15.24 3.13
CA ASP A 37 -11.63 16.37 2.86
C ASP A 37 -11.06 17.36 1.84
N GLU A 38 -9.74 17.64 1.90
CA GLU A 38 -9.07 18.53 0.95
C GLU A 38 -9.07 18.00 -0.50
N ALA A 39 -9.26 16.69 -0.68
CA ALA A 39 -9.27 16.07 -2.02
C ALA A 39 -10.66 16.07 -2.67
N GLN A 40 -11.74 16.15 -1.88
CA GLN A 40 -13.10 15.90 -2.39
C GLN A 40 -13.56 16.94 -3.42
N ALA A 41 -13.23 18.23 -3.23
CA ALA A 41 -13.59 19.27 -4.16
C ALA A 41 -12.76 19.23 -5.47
N PRO A 42 -11.41 19.16 -5.44
CA PRO A 42 -10.60 19.11 -6.66
C PRO A 42 -10.67 17.74 -7.38
N HIS A 43 -11.04 16.67 -6.69
CA HIS A 43 -11.13 15.30 -7.20
C HIS A 43 -12.49 14.70 -6.82
N PRO A 44 -13.59 15.05 -7.51
CA PRO A 44 -14.92 14.48 -7.23
C PRO A 44 -14.91 12.95 -7.33
N LEU A 45 -15.84 12.29 -6.64
CA LEU A 45 -15.90 10.83 -6.53
C LEU A 45 -15.88 10.13 -7.89
N ALA A 46 -16.58 10.65 -8.88
CA ALA A 46 -16.57 10.09 -10.24
C ALA A 46 -15.19 10.15 -10.90
N ASP A 47 -14.41 11.22 -10.65
CA ASP A 47 -13.03 11.34 -11.15
C ASP A 47 -12.11 10.30 -10.51
N VAL A 48 -12.13 10.17 -9.18
CA VAL A 48 -11.26 9.21 -8.47
C VAL A 48 -11.59 7.77 -8.84
N LEU A 49 -12.86 7.41 -8.94
CA LEU A 49 -13.30 6.08 -9.39
C LEU A 49 -12.90 5.82 -10.86
N GLY A 50 -13.02 6.82 -11.72
CA GLY A 50 -12.57 6.74 -13.12
C GLY A 50 -11.07 6.50 -13.23
N ARG A 51 -10.23 7.14 -12.39
CA ARG A 51 -8.77 6.89 -12.31
C ARG A 51 -8.46 5.47 -11.89
N MET A 52 -9.14 4.96 -10.84
CA MET A 52 -9.00 3.58 -10.38
C MET A 52 -9.35 2.59 -11.51
N GLN A 53 -10.48 2.79 -12.18
CA GLN A 53 -10.93 1.95 -13.28
C GLN A 53 -9.92 1.91 -14.43
N ARG A 54 -9.44 3.08 -14.90
CA ARG A 54 -8.44 3.17 -15.99
C ARG A 54 -7.11 2.55 -15.60
N SER A 55 -6.71 2.67 -14.33
CA SER A 55 -5.49 2.04 -13.79
C SER A 55 -5.64 0.53 -13.58
N GLY A 56 -6.86 -0.02 -13.67
CA GLY A 56 -7.15 -1.43 -13.39
C GLY A 56 -7.08 -1.78 -11.91
N VAL A 57 -7.25 -0.80 -11.02
CA VAL A 57 -7.46 -1.03 -9.58
C VAL A 57 -8.85 -1.60 -9.37
N ARG A 58 -8.94 -2.70 -8.62
CA ARG A 58 -10.19 -3.43 -8.37
C ARG A 58 -10.55 -3.52 -6.90
N ALA A 59 -9.64 -3.17 -5.99
CA ALA A 59 -9.93 -3.02 -4.58
C ALA A 59 -9.02 -1.96 -3.96
N ILE A 60 -9.52 -1.31 -2.91
CA ILE A 60 -8.82 -0.25 -2.18
C ILE A 60 -8.96 -0.46 -0.67
N VAL A 61 -7.89 -0.19 0.09
CA VAL A 61 -8.01 0.13 1.51
C VAL A 61 -8.23 1.63 1.63
N ALA A 62 -9.43 2.03 2.01
CA ALA A 62 -9.80 3.44 2.19
C ALA A 62 -9.62 3.85 3.65
N ASN A 63 -8.77 4.85 3.90
CA ASN A 63 -8.54 5.42 5.22
C ASN A 63 -8.37 6.94 5.12
N SER A 64 -9.40 7.70 5.40
CA SER A 64 -9.47 9.14 5.11
C SER A 64 -9.58 9.97 6.38
N ARG A 65 -9.03 11.16 6.38
CA ARG A 65 -9.16 12.14 7.46
C ARG A 65 -10.05 13.31 7.03
N PRO A 66 -11.14 13.57 7.76
CA PRO A 66 -11.79 12.66 8.74
C PRO A 66 -12.33 11.40 8.07
N ASN A 67 -12.95 10.51 8.84
CA ASN A 67 -13.51 9.24 8.31
C ASN A 67 -14.63 9.45 7.26
N ASP A 68 -15.13 10.66 7.11
CA ASP A 68 -16.16 11.00 6.11
C ASP A 68 -15.74 10.68 4.67
N GLY A 69 -14.46 10.83 4.31
CA GLY A 69 -13.97 10.42 3.00
C GLY A 69 -14.04 8.91 2.79
N THR A 70 -13.74 8.12 3.82
CA THR A 70 -13.93 6.66 3.81
C THR A 70 -15.41 6.30 3.68
N GLN A 71 -16.28 6.99 4.43
CA GLN A 71 -17.73 6.83 4.33
C GLN A 71 -18.25 7.20 2.94
N ALA A 72 -17.75 8.28 2.32
CA ALA A 72 -18.14 8.68 0.97
C ALA A 72 -17.84 7.60 -0.07
N LEU A 73 -16.64 7.01 -0.05
CA LEU A 73 -16.26 5.89 -0.91
C LEU A 73 -17.11 4.65 -0.65
N ALA A 74 -17.35 4.31 0.62
CA ALA A 74 -18.15 3.17 1.01
C ALA A 74 -19.66 3.35 0.65
N SER A 75 -20.17 4.58 0.69
CA SER A 75 -21.55 4.92 0.35
C SER A 75 -21.82 4.95 -1.16
N ALA A 76 -20.78 5.01 -1.98
CA ALA A 76 -20.87 5.09 -3.44
C ALA A 76 -21.20 3.74 -4.11
N GLY A 77 -21.91 2.86 -3.44
CA GLY A 77 -22.10 1.44 -3.78
C GLY A 77 -22.46 1.12 -5.23
N GLU A 78 -23.27 1.93 -5.90
CA GLU A 78 -23.56 1.77 -7.33
C GLU A 78 -22.36 2.23 -8.18
N ALA A 79 -21.79 3.40 -7.89
CA ALA A 79 -20.65 3.93 -8.64
C ALA A 79 -19.38 3.07 -8.46
N THR A 80 -19.11 2.57 -7.26
CA THR A 80 -17.98 1.67 -7.02
C THR A 80 -18.16 0.32 -7.72
N ARG A 81 -19.39 -0.23 -7.75
CA ARG A 81 -19.70 -1.43 -8.53
C ARG A 81 -19.54 -1.20 -10.03
N ALA A 82 -20.02 -0.08 -10.55
CA ALA A 82 -19.86 0.28 -11.96
C ALA A 82 -18.39 0.46 -12.37
N ALA A 83 -17.57 0.99 -11.46
CA ALA A 83 -16.11 1.09 -11.64
C ALA A 83 -15.39 -0.25 -11.42
N GLY A 84 -16.08 -1.28 -10.90
CA GLY A 84 -15.49 -2.58 -10.56
C GLY A 84 -14.51 -2.50 -9.37
N VAL A 85 -14.77 -1.62 -8.39
CA VAL A 85 -13.88 -1.36 -7.24
C VAL A 85 -14.55 -1.79 -5.94
N SER A 86 -13.88 -2.70 -5.21
CA SER A 86 -14.26 -3.09 -3.85
C SER A 86 -13.62 -2.14 -2.83
N VAL A 87 -14.39 -1.67 -1.86
CA VAL A 87 -13.90 -0.77 -0.79
C VAL A 87 -13.70 -1.57 0.49
N VAL A 88 -12.47 -1.56 1.02
CA VAL A 88 -12.11 -2.09 2.34
C VAL A 88 -11.94 -0.90 3.28
N PRO A 89 -12.93 -0.57 4.12
CA PRO A 89 -12.88 0.62 4.95
C PRO A 89 -12.02 0.41 6.20
N PHE A 90 -11.15 1.39 6.50
CA PHE A 90 -10.37 1.50 7.73
C PHE A 90 -10.79 2.72 8.52
N VAL A 91 -10.78 2.63 9.84
CA VAL A 91 -10.96 3.78 10.73
C VAL A 91 -9.66 4.56 10.81
N ARG A 92 -9.65 5.80 10.31
CA ARG A 92 -8.55 6.75 10.54
C ARG A 92 -8.60 7.26 11.97
N LEU A 93 -7.44 7.37 12.63
CA LEU A 93 -7.36 7.81 14.04
C LEU A 93 -7.45 9.33 14.24
N TYR A 94 -7.69 10.09 13.17
CA TYR A 94 -7.59 11.55 13.18
C TYR A 94 -8.91 12.23 12.87
N ARG A 95 -9.34 13.08 13.79
CA ARG A 95 -10.46 14.03 13.59
C ARG A 95 -9.99 15.25 12.79
N ASN A 96 -8.72 15.64 13.03
CA ASN A 96 -8.05 16.77 12.39
C ASN A 96 -6.52 16.60 12.46
N ARG A 97 -5.75 17.58 11.97
CA ARG A 97 -4.28 17.51 11.94
C ARG A 97 -3.61 17.52 13.31
N ALA A 98 -4.25 18.05 14.35
CA ALA A 98 -3.64 18.09 15.69
C ALA A 98 -3.49 16.68 16.29
N ASP A 99 -4.36 15.74 15.90
CA ASP A 99 -4.32 14.37 16.40
C ASP A 99 -3.06 13.60 15.98
N TYR A 100 -2.35 14.03 14.91
CA TYR A 100 -1.15 13.34 14.42
C TYR A 100 -0.04 13.19 15.48
N ASN A 101 0.08 14.15 16.40
CA ASN A 101 1.17 14.20 17.37
C ASN A 101 0.77 13.79 18.79
N GLY A 102 -0.47 13.29 19.02
CA GLY A 102 -0.94 13.01 20.37
C GLY A 102 -1.90 11.84 20.51
N TRP A 103 -2.36 11.25 19.42
CA TRP A 103 -3.36 10.17 19.40
C TRP A 103 -3.00 8.99 20.29
N PHE A 104 -1.71 8.65 20.42
CA PHE A 104 -1.19 7.49 21.13
C PHE A 104 -1.40 7.55 22.66
N GLY A 105 -1.70 8.74 23.20
CA GLY A 105 -2.02 8.97 24.61
C GLY A 105 -3.43 9.52 24.85
N ASP A 106 -4.19 9.87 23.81
CA ASP A 106 -5.52 10.48 23.92
C ASP A 106 -6.64 9.43 23.95
N GLU A 107 -7.18 9.16 25.13
CA GLU A 107 -8.28 8.22 25.31
C GLU A 107 -9.51 8.56 24.46
N SER A 108 -9.75 9.85 24.16
CA SER A 108 -10.89 10.25 23.32
C SER A 108 -10.77 9.74 21.89
N ILE A 109 -9.55 9.50 21.38
CA ILE A 109 -9.30 8.85 20.10
C ILE A 109 -9.71 7.38 20.16
N PHE A 110 -9.35 6.66 21.24
CA PHE A 110 -9.78 5.28 21.41
C PHE A 110 -11.31 5.16 21.43
N GLN A 111 -11.97 6.06 22.15
CA GLN A 111 -13.43 6.11 22.18
C GLN A 111 -14.04 6.46 20.81
N MET A 112 -13.42 7.34 20.05
CA MET A 112 -13.84 7.64 18.69
C MET A 112 -13.73 6.40 17.79
N VAL A 113 -12.61 5.67 17.87
CA VAL A 113 -12.41 4.42 17.10
C VAL A 113 -13.50 3.40 17.42
N LEU A 114 -13.84 3.19 18.70
CA LEU A 114 -14.93 2.28 19.09
C LEU A 114 -16.25 2.68 18.46
N ARG A 115 -16.61 3.98 18.52
CA ARG A 115 -17.86 4.48 17.90
C ARG A 115 -17.88 4.28 16.38
N GLU A 116 -16.76 4.53 15.69
CA GLU A 116 -16.69 4.31 14.23
C GLU A 116 -16.81 2.81 13.89
N LEU A 117 -16.15 1.94 14.64
CA LEU A 117 -16.27 0.49 14.46
C LEU A 117 -17.71 0.01 14.64
N ASP A 118 -18.42 0.54 15.65
CA ASP A 118 -19.83 0.20 15.92
C ASP A 118 -20.77 0.79 14.86
N ARG A 119 -20.46 1.98 14.31
CA ARG A 119 -21.21 2.62 13.22
C ARG A 119 -21.12 1.82 11.93
N GLY A 120 -19.95 1.28 11.61
CA GLY A 120 -19.69 0.62 10.33
C GLY A 120 -19.80 1.55 9.12
N THR A 121 -19.94 0.95 7.94
CA THR A 121 -20.12 1.67 6.67
C THR A 121 -21.16 0.97 5.79
N PRO A 122 -21.72 1.65 4.78
CA PRO A 122 -22.62 1.00 3.79
C PRO A 122 -21.96 -0.13 2.98
N ALA A 123 -20.61 -0.14 2.89
CA ALA A 123 -19.85 -1.24 2.27
C ALA A 123 -19.63 -2.44 3.23
N GLY A 124 -20.09 -2.33 4.48
CA GLY A 124 -19.91 -3.33 5.53
C GLY A 124 -19.11 -2.80 6.73
N PRO A 125 -18.71 -3.68 7.65
CA PRO A 125 -17.94 -3.28 8.82
C PRO A 125 -16.56 -2.77 8.43
N PHE A 126 -16.00 -1.90 9.27
CA PHE A 126 -14.58 -1.56 9.15
C PHE A 126 -13.70 -2.81 9.30
N ARG A 127 -12.66 -2.89 8.50
CA ARG A 127 -11.77 -4.06 8.39
C ARG A 127 -10.37 -3.78 8.97
N GLY A 128 -10.13 -2.54 9.41
CA GLY A 128 -8.86 -2.15 9.97
C GLY A 128 -8.86 -0.78 10.61
N LEU A 129 -7.70 -0.43 11.18
CA LEU A 129 -7.38 0.81 11.87
C LEU A 129 -6.17 1.48 11.21
N GLY A 130 -6.16 2.80 11.12
CA GLY A 130 -5.04 3.55 10.55
C GLY A 130 -5.42 4.15 9.18
N GLU A 131 -4.52 4.76 8.46
CA GLU A 131 -3.11 4.93 8.79
C GLU A 131 -2.95 5.81 10.04
N PHE A 132 -2.02 5.46 10.90
CA PHE A 132 -1.56 6.33 11.96
C PHE A 132 -0.04 6.51 11.90
N HIS A 133 0.45 7.65 12.43
CA HIS A 133 1.85 8.02 12.41
C HIS A 133 2.48 7.92 13.80
N LEU A 134 3.69 7.37 13.85
CA LEU A 134 4.58 7.42 14.99
C LEU A 134 5.92 7.95 14.50
N TYR A 135 6.11 9.27 14.60
CA TYR A 135 7.35 9.94 14.22
C TYR A 135 8.47 9.75 15.25
N ASP A 136 8.11 9.41 16.48
CA ASP A 136 8.99 8.97 17.56
C ASP A 136 8.55 7.57 18.01
N SER A 137 9.44 6.61 17.89
CA SER A 137 9.19 5.22 18.28
C SER A 137 8.87 5.03 19.77
N ALA A 138 9.23 5.99 20.64
CA ALA A 138 8.83 5.97 22.05
C ALA A 138 7.31 6.03 22.22
N ASN A 139 6.60 6.67 21.29
CA ASN A 139 5.15 6.82 21.33
C ASN A 139 4.40 5.51 20.99
N ALA A 140 5.09 4.49 20.47
CA ALA A 140 4.51 3.16 20.27
C ALA A 140 4.13 2.48 21.60
N ASP A 141 4.74 2.89 22.72
CA ASP A 141 4.41 2.43 24.07
C ASP A 141 3.24 3.21 24.70
N GLY A 142 2.66 4.16 23.98
CA GLY A 142 1.50 4.94 24.46
C GLY A 142 0.32 4.06 24.81
N ALA A 143 -0.42 4.45 25.86
CA ALA A 143 -1.52 3.66 26.38
C ALA A 143 -2.61 3.37 25.34
N VAL A 144 -2.90 4.34 24.46
CA VAL A 144 -3.88 4.20 23.37
C VAL A 144 -3.32 3.34 22.24
N ALA A 145 -2.04 3.48 21.90
CA ALA A 145 -1.38 2.61 20.91
C ALA A 145 -1.48 1.12 21.33
N ALA A 146 -1.14 0.82 22.58
CA ALA A 146 -1.24 -0.54 23.13
C ALA A 146 -2.69 -1.08 23.10
N LYS A 147 -3.68 -0.24 23.50
CA LYS A 147 -5.12 -0.61 23.46
C LYS A 147 -5.59 -0.91 22.03
N LEU A 148 -5.19 -0.08 21.05
CA LEU A 148 -5.59 -0.24 19.65
C LEU A 148 -4.98 -1.50 19.03
N MET A 149 -3.73 -1.84 19.33
CA MET A 149 -3.12 -3.08 18.86
C MET A 149 -3.84 -4.31 19.41
N LYS A 150 -4.17 -4.34 20.70
CA LYS A 150 -4.96 -5.42 21.33
C LYS A 150 -6.35 -5.53 20.72
N LEU A 151 -7.09 -4.40 20.62
CA LEU A 151 -8.40 -4.35 19.99
C LEU A 151 -8.38 -4.89 18.55
N ALA A 152 -7.37 -4.47 17.76
CA ALA A 152 -7.23 -4.94 16.40
C ALA A 152 -7.02 -6.45 16.33
N HIS A 153 -6.16 -6.99 17.18
CA HIS A 153 -5.92 -8.43 17.26
C HIS A 153 -7.18 -9.20 17.67
N GLU A 154 -7.85 -8.78 18.74
CA GLU A 154 -9.07 -9.42 19.27
C GLU A 154 -10.22 -9.41 18.27
N ARG A 155 -10.41 -8.32 17.53
CA ARG A 155 -11.45 -8.17 16.51
C ARG A 155 -11.04 -8.65 15.11
N GLY A 156 -9.82 -9.16 14.94
CA GLY A 156 -9.29 -9.60 13.64
C GLY A 156 -9.17 -8.48 12.62
N LEU A 157 -8.94 -7.23 13.07
CA LEU A 157 -8.72 -6.07 12.20
C LEU A 157 -7.26 -6.00 11.76
N ALA A 158 -7.01 -5.46 10.56
CA ALA A 158 -5.67 -5.08 10.16
C ALA A 158 -5.32 -3.68 10.71
N VAL A 159 -4.01 -3.42 10.85
CA VAL A 159 -3.51 -2.11 11.30
C VAL A 159 -2.58 -1.55 10.23
N LEU A 160 -2.78 -0.31 9.79
CA LEU A 160 -1.86 0.39 8.88
C LEU A 160 -1.08 1.43 9.68
N ALA A 161 0.24 1.25 9.78
CA ALA A 161 1.11 2.07 10.63
C ALA A 161 2.26 2.71 9.83
N HIS A 162 2.34 4.05 9.89
CA HIS A 162 3.43 4.86 9.37
C HIS A 162 4.45 5.10 10.49
N CYS A 163 5.49 4.30 10.54
CA CYS A 163 6.49 4.34 11.60
C CYS A 163 7.83 3.76 11.19
N ASP A 164 8.83 3.92 12.04
CA ASP A 164 10.14 3.29 11.89
C ASP A 164 10.13 1.81 12.32
N ASP A 165 11.27 1.17 12.17
CA ASP A 165 11.46 -0.25 12.47
C ASP A 165 11.43 -0.55 13.98
N VAL A 166 11.82 0.39 14.84
CA VAL A 166 11.76 0.24 16.31
C VAL A 166 10.32 0.26 16.80
N ALA A 167 9.48 1.16 16.23
CA ALA A 167 8.07 1.20 16.57
C ALA A 167 7.32 -0.08 16.14
N ILE A 168 7.73 -0.74 15.04
CA ILE A 168 7.15 -2.03 14.63
C ILE A 168 7.36 -3.08 15.73
N ASP A 169 8.59 -3.26 16.25
CA ASP A 169 8.85 -4.23 17.32
C ASP A 169 7.97 -3.96 18.54
N LYS A 170 7.83 -2.69 18.93
CA LYS A 170 7.01 -2.29 20.09
C LYS A 170 5.51 -2.53 19.85
N LEU A 171 4.98 -2.12 18.70
CA LEU A 171 3.58 -2.35 18.36
C LEU A 171 3.24 -3.84 18.33
N MET A 172 4.10 -4.65 17.72
CA MET A 172 3.91 -6.09 17.66
C MET A 172 4.05 -6.76 19.04
N ALA A 173 4.85 -6.19 19.96
CA ALA A 173 4.95 -6.69 21.33
C ALA A 173 3.64 -6.52 22.12
N HIS A 174 2.83 -5.48 21.83
CA HIS A 174 1.52 -5.29 22.47
C HIS A 174 0.48 -6.34 22.08
N ALA A 175 0.57 -6.89 20.87
CA ALA A 175 -0.34 -7.90 20.35
C ALA A 175 0.40 -8.81 19.35
N PRO A 176 1.17 -9.81 19.82
CA PRO A 176 1.84 -10.77 18.96
C PRO A 176 0.84 -11.48 18.06
N GLY A 177 1.07 -11.45 16.74
CA GLY A 177 0.15 -12.02 15.75
C GLY A 177 -0.92 -11.04 15.23
N ALA A 178 -0.97 -9.79 15.70
CA ALA A 178 -1.77 -8.75 15.05
C ALA A 178 -1.36 -8.58 13.58
N ARG A 179 -2.32 -8.37 12.69
CA ARG A 179 -2.08 -8.14 11.26
C ARG A 179 -1.70 -6.68 11.03
N LEU A 180 -0.40 -6.39 11.07
CA LEU A 180 0.12 -5.04 10.88
C LEU A 180 0.65 -4.88 9.46
N ILE A 181 0.20 -3.83 8.78
CA ILE A 181 0.67 -3.35 7.48
C ILE A 181 1.61 -2.17 7.75
N TRP A 182 2.88 -2.36 7.46
CA TRP A 182 3.90 -1.33 7.64
C TRP A 182 3.92 -0.40 6.44
N ALA A 183 3.36 0.79 6.58
CA ALA A 183 3.31 1.79 5.52
C ALA A 183 4.74 2.11 5.02
N HIS A 184 4.89 2.20 3.70
CA HIS A 184 6.17 2.44 3.00
C HIS A 184 7.24 1.37 3.29
N THR A 185 6.88 0.29 3.97
CA THR A 185 7.84 -0.71 4.49
C THR A 185 8.99 -0.04 5.26
N GLY A 186 8.63 0.95 6.08
CA GLY A 186 9.51 1.77 6.92
C GLY A 186 9.79 3.17 6.39
N ILE A 187 9.77 4.10 7.32
CA ILE A 187 10.18 5.48 7.10
C ILE A 187 11.69 5.64 7.31
N GLY A 188 12.26 6.77 6.85
CA GLY A 188 13.67 7.07 7.07
C GLY A 188 14.65 6.16 6.29
N GLY A 189 14.17 5.36 5.33
CA GLY A 189 15.05 4.52 4.51
C GLY A 189 15.54 3.26 5.20
N THR A 190 14.72 2.61 6.03
CA THR A 190 15.03 1.33 6.70
C THR A 190 15.69 0.35 5.72
N PRO A 191 16.88 -0.21 6.02
CA PRO A 191 17.57 -1.15 5.15
C PRO A 191 16.75 -2.41 4.87
N VAL A 192 16.81 -2.95 3.66
CA VAL A 192 16.06 -4.16 3.27
C VAL A 192 16.42 -5.37 4.15
N ALA A 193 17.66 -5.46 4.62
CA ALA A 193 18.08 -6.49 5.56
C ALA A 193 17.26 -6.43 6.87
N ARG A 194 17.03 -5.23 7.40
CA ARG A 194 16.21 -5.02 8.60
C ARG A 194 14.74 -5.33 8.35
N VAL A 195 14.21 -4.97 7.19
CA VAL A 195 12.85 -5.37 6.77
C VAL A 195 12.69 -6.89 6.79
N ARG A 196 13.64 -7.63 6.21
CA ARG A 196 13.62 -9.10 6.21
C ARG A 196 13.70 -9.69 7.62
N GLU A 197 14.50 -9.08 8.49
CA GLU A 197 14.63 -9.50 9.89
C GLU A 197 13.29 -9.36 10.61
N LEU A 198 12.67 -8.18 10.59
CA LEU A 198 11.38 -7.91 11.20
C LEU A 198 10.27 -8.83 10.68
N MET A 199 10.23 -9.07 9.38
CA MET A 199 9.24 -9.97 8.79
C MET A 199 9.45 -11.44 9.20
N ARG A 200 10.67 -11.85 9.54
CA ARG A 200 10.91 -13.17 10.12
C ARG A 200 10.53 -13.23 11.61
N GLN A 201 10.81 -12.17 12.37
CA GLN A 201 10.44 -12.07 13.78
C GLN A 201 8.92 -11.99 13.96
N HIS A 202 8.22 -11.31 13.04
CA HIS A 202 6.78 -11.08 13.09
C HIS A 202 6.07 -11.71 11.87
N PRO A 203 5.66 -12.98 11.94
CA PRO A 203 5.06 -13.69 10.80
C PRO A 203 3.76 -13.07 10.26
N SER A 204 3.07 -12.22 11.01
CA SER A 204 1.86 -11.50 10.59
C SER A 204 2.12 -10.07 10.06
N LEU A 205 3.37 -9.59 10.09
CA LEU A 205 3.76 -8.28 9.57
C LEU A 205 3.72 -8.29 8.04
N LEU A 206 3.11 -7.29 7.43
CA LEU A 206 3.05 -7.03 5.99
C LEU A 206 3.76 -5.71 5.67
N GLY A 207 4.36 -5.58 4.49
CA GLY A 207 4.95 -4.33 4.01
C GLY A 207 4.10 -3.72 2.91
N GLU A 208 3.79 -2.43 3.01
CA GLU A 208 3.15 -1.66 1.95
C GLU A 208 4.23 -0.78 1.27
N LEU A 209 4.16 -0.63 -0.05
CA LEU A 209 5.29 -0.21 -0.88
C LEU A 209 5.18 1.21 -1.46
N SER A 210 4.14 2.00 -1.11
CA SER A 210 4.09 3.40 -1.54
C SER A 210 5.30 4.18 -0.99
N TYR A 211 5.81 5.13 -1.75
CA TYR A 211 6.97 5.95 -1.37
C TYR A 211 8.23 5.17 -0.93
N ARG A 212 8.31 3.86 -1.17
CA ARG A 212 9.48 3.10 -0.72
C ARG A 212 10.75 3.50 -1.49
N PRO A 213 11.74 4.17 -0.84
CA PRO A 213 12.98 4.53 -1.49
C PRO A 213 13.78 3.29 -1.93
N GLY A 214 14.42 3.36 -3.10
CA GLY A 214 15.27 2.29 -3.59
C GLY A 214 14.53 1.02 -4.02
N LEU A 215 13.19 1.05 -4.12
CA LEU A 215 12.39 -0.08 -4.59
C LEU A 215 12.61 -0.36 -6.07
N ALA A 216 12.43 0.64 -6.90
CA ALA A 216 12.57 0.56 -8.34
C ALA A 216 13.09 1.87 -8.93
N SER A 217 13.69 1.79 -10.12
CA SER A 217 14.11 2.94 -10.90
C SER A 217 13.85 2.68 -12.38
N ASN A 218 13.22 3.63 -13.07
CA ASN A 218 12.88 3.53 -14.50
C ASN A 218 12.15 2.20 -14.85
N GLY A 219 11.19 1.81 -14.00
CA GLY A 219 10.42 0.59 -14.19
C GLY A 219 11.17 -0.72 -13.90
N THR A 220 12.38 -0.64 -13.36
CA THR A 220 13.21 -1.81 -13.01
C THR A 220 13.32 -1.95 -11.51
N LEU A 221 12.90 -3.12 -10.98
CA LEU A 221 12.96 -3.46 -9.56
C LEU A 221 14.44 -3.67 -9.15
N ALA A 222 14.83 -3.11 -7.99
CA ALA A 222 16.15 -3.36 -7.42
C ALA A 222 16.33 -4.85 -7.05
N ALA A 223 17.57 -5.36 -7.23
CA ALA A 223 17.86 -6.78 -7.04
C ALA A 223 17.53 -7.26 -5.62
N GLU A 224 17.90 -6.49 -4.60
CA GLU A 224 17.61 -6.84 -3.19
C GLU A 224 16.12 -6.94 -2.87
N TRP A 225 15.27 -6.13 -3.53
CA TRP A 225 13.83 -6.23 -3.41
C TRP A 225 13.26 -7.43 -4.17
N ARG A 226 13.81 -7.77 -5.35
CA ARG A 226 13.46 -8.98 -6.08
C ARG A 226 13.70 -10.22 -5.23
N ASP A 227 14.87 -10.30 -4.59
CA ASP A 227 15.23 -11.41 -3.70
C ASP A 227 14.32 -11.47 -2.47
N THR A 228 13.97 -10.29 -1.93
CA THR A 228 13.05 -10.17 -0.79
C THR A 228 11.66 -10.66 -1.13
N PHE A 229 11.11 -10.25 -2.27
CA PHE A 229 9.79 -10.68 -2.72
C PHE A 229 9.75 -12.17 -3.06
N THR A 230 10.85 -12.71 -3.61
CA THR A 230 10.98 -14.14 -3.89
C THR A 230 10.99 -14.97 -2.59
N ALA A 231 11.68 -14.48 -1.56
CA ALA A 231 11.77 -15.15 -0.27
C ALA A 231 10.51 -15.01 0.60
N LEU A 232 9.75 -13.92 0.40
CA LEU A 232 8.59 -13.54 1.20
C LEU A 232 7.39 -13.15 0.31
N PRO A 233 6.89 -14.06 -0.56
CA PRO A 233 5.95 -13.71 -1.63
C PRO A 233 4.59 -13.23 -1.12
N GLU A 234 4.21 -13.56 0.10
CA GLU A 234 2.90 -13.27 0.70
C GLU A 234 2.89 -12.03 1.61
N ARG A 235 3.99 -11.26 1.62
CA ARG A 235 4.21 -10.26 2.66
C ARG A 235 4.12 -8.82 2.17
N PHE A 236 3.96 -8.56 0.88
CA PHE A 236 4.00 -7.21 0.33
C PHE A 236 2.72 -6.84 -0.40
N LEU A 237 2.37 -5.55 -0.28
CA LEU A 237 1.20 -4.90 -0.86
C LEU A 237 1.65 -3.63 -1.58
N ILE A 238 0.99 -3.27 -2.68
CA ILE A 238 1.17 -1.97 -3.32
C ILE A 238 0.15 -0.97 -2.77
N GLY A 239 0.46 0.32 -2.85
CA GLY A 239 -0.45 1.38 -2.42
C GLY A 239 -0.18 2.71 -3.11
N SER A 240 -1.17 3.58 -3.19
CA SER A 240 -1.05 4.91 -3.80
C SER A 240 -0.61 5.98 -2.80
N ASP A 241 -1.04 5.86 -1.56
CA ASP A 241 -0.88 6.88 -0.53
C ASP A 241 -1.28 8.28 -1.03
N THR A 242 -2.55 8.45 -1.37
CA THR A 242 -3.11 9.68 -1.95
C THR A 242 -3.41 10.75 -0.89
N TRP A 243 -2.45 11.01 0.00
CA TRP A 243 -2.61 11.97 1.10
C TRP A 243 -2.68 13.43 0.64
N SER A 244 -2.30 13.74 -0.61
CA SER A 244 -2.30 15.09 -1.19
C SER A 244 -2.96 15.11 -2.57
N ASN A 245 -3.42 16.30 -2.99
CA ASN A 245 -4.01 16.51 -4.31
C ASN A 245 -3.03 16.18 -5.45
N GLN A 246 -1.73 16.44 -5.26
CA GLN A 246 -0.71 16.08 -6.25
C GLN A 246 -0.65 14.56 -6.47
N ARG A 247 -0.80 13.74 -5.44
CA ARG A 247 -0.83 12.27 -5.57
C ARG A 247 -2.05 11.81 -6.35
N TRP A 248 -3.20 12.45 -6.16
CA TRP A 248 -4.38 12.17 -6.97
C TRP A 248 -4.16 12.50 -8.45
N GLN A 249 -3.50 13.62 -8.76
CA GLN A 249 -3.16 13.99 -10.15
C GLN A 249 -2.23 12.96 -10.79
N GLN A 250 -1.34 12.34 -10.02
CA GLN A 250 -0.35 11.35 -10.47
C GLN A 250 -0.82 9.90 -10.33
N TYR A 251 -2.05 9.65 -9.89
CA TYR A 251 -2.54 8.30 -9.53
C TYR A 251 -2.32 7.25 -10.63
N GLU A 252 -2.70 7.57 -11.86
CA GLU A 252 -2.55 6.65 -13.00
C GLU A 252 -1.07 6.36 -13.32
N ALA A 253 -0.22 7.39 -13.25
CA ALA A 253 1.22 7.23 -13.45
C ALA A 253 1.87 6.37 -12.35
N LEU A 254 1.44 6.51 -11.10
CA LEU A 254 1.89 5.66 -9.99
C LEU A 254 1.52 4.20 -10.21
N MET A 255 0.28 3.93 -10.62
CA MET A 255 -0.15 2.55 -10.90
C MET A 255 0.58 1.98 -12.11
N ASP A 256 0.90 2.81 -13.09
CA ASP A 256 1.70 2.43 -14.25
C ASP A 256 3.15 2.09 -13.89
N GLU A 257 3.75 2.80 -12.93
CA GLU A 257 5.08 2.49 -12.40
C GLU A 257 5.09 1.11 -11.71
N TYR A 258 4.07 0.80 -10.90
CA TYR A 258 3.88 -0.54 -10.33
C TYR A 258 3.81 -1.60 -11.42
N ARG A 259 3.00 -1.40 -12.46
CA ARG A 259 2.88 -2.34 -13.59
C ARG A 259 4.20 -2.58 -14.31
N ALA A 260 5.04 -1.56 -14.41
CA ALA A 260 6.33 -1.67 -15.09
C ALA A 260 7.28 -2.62 -14.33
N TRP A 261 7.55 -2.39 -13.05
CA TRP A 261 8.49 -3.25 -12.32
C TRP A 261 7.89 -4.62 -11.94
N LEU A 262 6.58 -4.72 -11.70
CA LEU A 262 5.89 -6.02 -11.50
C LEU A 262 6.05 -6.93 -12.71
N GLY A 263 6.04 -6.38 -13.95
CA GLY A 263 6.26 -7.13 -15.17
C GLY A 263 7.65 -7.79 -15.26
N GLY A 264 8.60 -7.35 -14.46
CA GLY A 264 9.92 -7.96 -14.33
C GLY A 264 10.00 -9.14 -13.37
N LEU A 265 8.90 -9.49 -12.67
CA LEU A 265 8.77 -10.65 -11.78
C LEU A 265 8.16 -11.84 -12.52
N SER A 266 8.20 -13.03 -11.89
CA SER A 266 7.40 -14.14 -12.39
C SER A 266 5.90 -13.79 -12.29
N PRO A 267 5.06 -14.28 -13.25
CA PRO A 267 3.63 -13.95 -13.25
C PRO A 267 2.92 -14.23 -11.93
N ALA A 268 3.24 -15.34 -11.28
CA ALA A 268 2.65 -15.73 -10.01
C ALA A 268 3.04 -14.76 -8.87
N LEU A 269 4.32 -14.34 -8.80
CA LEU A 269 4.79 -13.41 -7.78
C LEU A 269 4.24 -11.99 -8.02
N ALA A 270 4.22 -11.55 -9.28
CA ALA A 270 3.61 -10.26 -9.65
C ALA A 270 2.13 -10.20 -9.24
N GLN A 271 1.36 -11.24 -9.54
CA GLN A 271 -0.05 -11.33 -9.16
C GLN A 271 -0.25 -11.32 -7.64
N ARG A 272 0.60 -12.02 -6.88
CA ARG A 272 0.51 -12.01 -5.42
C ARG A 272 0.68 -10.61 -4.85
N ILE A 273 1.72 -9.90 -5.24
CA ILE A 273 2.03 -8.56 -4.72
C ILE A 273 1.02 -7.53 -5.22
N ALA A 274 0.64 -7.60 -6.50
CA ALA A 274 -0.27 -6.65 -7.10
C ALA A 274 -1.71 -6.76 -6.58
N TRP A 275 -2.15 -7.97 -6.26
CA TRP A 275 -3.55 -8.27 -5.94
C TRP A 275 -3.70 -9.31 -4.82
N GLY A 276 -3.09 -10.48 -4.98
CA GLY A 276 -3.43 -11.68 -4.23
C GLY A 276 -3.26 -11.55 -2.73
N ASN A 277 -2.21 -10.85 -2.26
CA ASN A 277 -1.96 -10.67 -0.83
C ASN A 277 -3.03 -9.79 -0.17
N GLY A 278 -3.42 -8.69 -0.82
CA GLY A 278 -4.50 -7.83 -0.34
C GLY A 278 -5.85 -8.53 -0.38
N ALA A 279 -6.14 -9.21 -1.48
CA ALA A 279 -7.38 -9.96 -1.64
C ALA A 279 -7.53 -11.07 -0.57
N ALA A 280 -6.47 -11.82 -0.30
CA ALA A 280 -6.46 -12.85 0.73
C ALA A 280 -6.62 -12.28 2.15
N LEU A 281 -5.92 -11.15 2.44
CA LEU A 281 -5.98 -10.49 3.75
C LEU A 281 -7.40 -10.05 4.12
N PHE A 282 -8.16 -9.57 3.14
CA PHE A 282 -9.49 -8.98 3.35
C PHE A 282 -10.65 -9.84 2.82
N GLY A 283 -10.37 -10.99 2.23
CA GLY A 283 -11.40 -11.85 1.65
C GLY A 283 -12.12 -11.19 0.45
N VAL A 284 -11.41 -10.40 -0.34
CA VAL A 284 -11.95 -9.78 -1.55
C VAL A 284 -11.95 -10.82 -2.68
N PRO A 285 -13.10 -11.10 -3.32
CA PRO A 285 -13.15 -12.09 -4.41
C PRO A 285 -12.34 -11.60 -5.62
N ALA A 286 -11.88 -12.54 -6.44
CA ALA A 286 -11.24 -12.22 -7.71
C ALA A 286 -12.21 -11.43 -8.59
N PRO A 287 -11.74 -10.36 -9.31
CA PRO A 287 -12.58 -9.55 -10.18
C PRO A 287 -12.98 -10.26 -11.46
#